data_47e9b78a140bfa14ebf7f594ed34b1f2
#
_entry.id   47e9b78a140bfa14ebf7f594ed34b1f2
#
_cell.length_a   1.000
_cell.length_b   1.000
_cell.length_c   1.000
_cell.angle_alpha   90.00
_cell.angle_beta   90.00
_cell.angle_gamma   90.00
#
_symmetry.space_group_name_H-M   'P 1'
#
loop_
_entity.id
_entity.type
_entity.pdbx_description
1 polymer ?
#
loop_
_entity_poly.entity_id
_entity_poly.type
_entity_poly.pdbx_seq_one_letter_code
_entity_poly.pdbx_strand_id
1 'polypeptide(L)'
;MSGETAQVMTPRVAIGLVLVSMLSLLAYFALSAYAPDFRNESDGEAHALSKSAIGFAGLRVLLDASDIPNSVDRGIRPAAKPGLMILTPSPTSAAKDVAELAFKSPTLIVLPKWLPFPDPAAPGHVLKLSTWGTGSVGGPLTIFSKGTKIDHRSKTAAPVLTAAADEHIAMPDGFAPVEDLQTLSGPGWNPVVTTKDGRIVVAKLYNDDVYVLSDPDLMNTHGLHDLPTAAFALALIQSLRKGDGPVVFDVTLNGLRREPSLLRAIFAPPFLGATLCAILVAVLIGFHAAVRFGTPPAPPPVYARGKQALAANAADMIRLLHREPHMAIRYVLTTRNLVLRAFGLRRQSALEDSDDPFRARESETPHSYGELLDEARRVENRSDLVALARRLSQWREDMLHAR
;
A
#
# COMPACT_ATOMS: atom_id res chain seq x y z
N MET A 1 19.15 40.74 16.75
CA MET A 1 18.12 39.70 16.51
C MET A 1 18.67 38.79 15.44
N SER A 2 19.28 37.69 15.87
CA SER A 2 19.82 36.66 15.02
C SER A 2 18.66 35.83 14.49
N GLY A 3 18.36 35.96 13.18
CA GLY A 3 17.41 35.11 12.50
C GLY A 3 17.97 33.68 12.41
N GLU A 4 17.53 32.83 13.30
CA GLU A 4 17.69 31.40 13.19
C GLU A 4 16.91 30.94 11.93
N THR A 5 17.62 30.73 10.83
CA THR A 5 17.06 30.03 9.67
C THR A 5 16.79 28.61 10.12
N ALA A 6 15.54 28.34 10.48
CA ALA A 6 15.08 27.00 10.80
C ALA A 6 15.45 26.08 9.62
N GLN A 7 16.38 25.14 9.83
CA GLN A 7 16.61 24.04 8.92
C GLN A 7 15.36 23.17 8.93
N VAL A 8 14.48 23.36 7.95
CA VAL A 8 13.19 22.69 7.86
C VAL A 8 13.34 21.18 7.70
N MET A 9 14.44 20.66 7.11
CA MET A 9 14.71 19.22 7.03
C MET A 9 16.22 18.93 6.86
N THR A 10 16.69 17.91 7.57
CA THR A 10 18.02 17.37 7.30
C THR A 10 18.02 16.52 6.03
N PRO A 11 19.10 16.45 5.23
CA PRO A 11 19.15 15.68 4.00
C PRO A 11 18.86 14.18 4.21
N ARG A 12 19.18 13.64 5.38
CA ARG A 12 18.88 12.24 5.75
C ARG A 12 17.37 12.00 5.90
N VAL A 13 16.65 12.96 6.49
CA VAL A 13 15.18 12.89 6.63
C VAL A 13 14.50 13.04 5.27
N ALA A 14 14.99 13.93 4.40
CA ALA A 14 14.48 14.08 3.04
C ALA A 14 14.65 12.79 2.21
N ILE A 15 15.82 12.17 2.24
CA ILE A 15 16.09 10.89 1.56
C ILE A 15 15.19 9.78 2.13
N GLY A 16 15.06 9.70 3.47
CA GLY A 16 14.19 8.72 4.11
C GLY A 16 12.74 8.86 3.69
N LEU A 17 12.23 10.09 3.62
CA LEU A 17 10.85 10.37 3.22
C LEU A 17 10.58 10.03 1.74
N VAL A 18 11.53 10.32 0.85
CA VAL A 18 11.45 9.93 -0.57
C VAL A 18 11.44 8.40 -0.71
N LEU A 19 12.31 7.69 0.01
CA LEU A 19 12.35 6.21 -0.02
C LEU A 19 11.06 5.60 0.51
N VAL A 20 10.52 6.09 1.63
CA VAL A 20 9.25 5.62 2.20
C VAL A 20 8.10 5.87 1.24
N SER A 21 8.01 7.08 0.65
CA SER A 21 6.96 7.41 -0.32
C SER A 21 7.03 6.52 -1.56
N MET A 22 8.22 6.25 -2.06
CA MET A 22 8.43 5.39 -3.22
C MET A 22 8.09 3.93 -2.91
N LEU A 23 8.51 3.42 -1.75
CA LEU A 23 8.17 2.07 -1.29
C LEU A 23 6.66 1.90 -1.10
N SER A 24 6.00 2.89 -0.50
CA SER A 24 4.55 2.91 -0.32
C SER A 24 3.80 2.92 -1.64
N LEU A 25 4.29 3.69 -2.62
CA LEU A 25 3.70 3.74 -3.96
C LEU A 25 3.85 2.40 -4.68
N LEU A 26 5.04 1.78 -4.63
CA LEU A 26 5.28 0.46 -5.20
C LEU A 26 4.41 -0.62 -4.53
N ALA A 27 4.32 -0.59 -3.19
CA ALA A 27 3.46 -1.49 -2.43
C ALA A 27 1.98 -1.30 -2.82
N TYR A 28 1.52 -0.06 -2.96
CA TYR A 28 0.16 0.26 -3.41
C TYR A 28 -0.13 -0.33 -4.79
N PHE A 29 0.75 -0.14 -5.77
CA PHE A 29 0.58 -0.69 -7.11
C PHE A 29 0.62 -2.22 -7.12
N ALA A 30 1.54 -2.83 -6.37
CA ALA A 30 1.61 -4.28 -6.23
C ALA A 30 0.34 -4.85 -5.57
N LEU A 31 -0.10 -4.27 -4.44
CA LEU A 31 -1.35 -4.68 -3.81
C LEU A 31 -2.55 -4.49 -4.74
N SER A 32 -2.65 -3.35 -5.41
CA SER A 32 -3.74 -3.06 -6.36
C SER A 32 -3.76 -4.05 -7.52
N ALA A 33 -2.60 -4.47 -8.04
CA ALA A 33 -2.50 -5.47 -9.11
C ALA A 33 -2.94 -6.87 -8.67
N TYR A 34 -2.71 -7.23 -7.41
CA TYR A 34 -2.97 -8.58 -6.87
C TYR A 34 -4.15 -8.64 -5.90
N ALA A 35 -4.71 -7.50 -5.48
CA ALA A 35 -5.85 -7.45 -4.56
C ALA A 35 -7.05 -8.34 -4.96
N PRO A 36 -7.43 -8.45 -6.25
CA PRO A 36 -8.50 -9.36 -6.66
C PRO A 36 -8.21 -10.83 -6.34
N ASP A 37 -6.94 -11.24 -6.30
CA ASP A 37 -6.57 -12.63 -6.03
C ASP A 37 -6.77 -13.02 -4.56
N PHE A 38 -6.70 -12.03 -3.64
CA PHE A 38 -6.88 -12.26 -2.20
C PHE A 38 -8.34 -12.23 -1.74
N ARG A 39 -9.27 -11.67 -2.54
CA ARG A 39 -10.68 -11.52 -2.16
C ARG A 39 -11.55 -12.74 -2.46
N ASN A 40 -11.10 -13.64 -3.33
CA ASN A 40 -11.97 -14.58 -4.04
C ASN A 40 -12.13 -15.95 -3.38
N GLU A 41 -11.50 -16.23 -2.25
CA GLU A 41 -11.59 -17.54 -1.60
C GLU A 41 -12.59 -17.59 -0.43
N SER A 42 -13.12 -16.46 0.02
CA SER A 42 -13.93 -16.36 1.24
C SER A 42 -15.26 -15.62 1.08
N ASP A 43 -15.74 -15.45 -0.16
CA ASP A 43 -17.04 -14.78 -0.44
C ASP A 43 -18.27 -15.63 -0.08
N GLY A 44 -18.08 -16.93 0.14
CA GLY A 44 -19.15 -17.84 0.50
C GLY A 44 -20.08 -18.23 -0.65
N GLU A 45 -19.84 -17.76 -1.88
CA GLU A 45 -20.68 -18.05 -3.05
C GLU A 45 -20.48 -19.45 -3.61
N ALA A 46 -21.39 -19.88 -4.52
CA ALA A 46 -21.39 -21.21 -5.12
C ALA A 46 -20.52 -21.27 -6.38
N HIS A 47 -19.20 -21.27 -6.21
CA HIS A 47 -18.24 -21.40 -7.32
C HIS A 47 -17.05 -22.30 -6.97
N ALA A 48 -16.25 -22.67 -7.98
CA ALA A 48 -15.16 -23.65 -7.86
C ALA A 48 -14.02 -23.28 -6.89
N LEU A 49 -13.87 -22.00 -6.52
CA LEU A 49 -12.84 -21.53 -5.58
C LEU A 49 -13.36 -21.41 -4.15
N SER A 50 -14.69 -21.45 -3.97
CA SER A 50 -15.31 -21.31 -2.66
C SER A 50 -15.19 -22.59 -1.85
N LYS A 51 -14.68 -22.47 -0.63
CA LYS A 51 -14.59 -23.56 0.36
C LYS A 51 -15.86 -23.69 1.21
N SER A 52 -16.85 -22.83 0.98
CA SER A 52 -18.12 -22.88 1.71
C SER A 52 -18.86 -24.19 1.45
N ALA A 53 -19.87 -24.48 2.26
CA ALA A 53 -20.73 -25.67 2.09
C ALA A 53 -21.39 -25.74 0.70
N ILE A 54 -21.78 -24.60 0.14
CA ILE A 54 -22.41 -24.50 -1.17
C ILE A 54 -21.42 -24.34 -2.33
N GLY A 55 -20.12 -24.17 -2.03
CA GLY A 55 -19.03 -24.05 -3.01
C GLY A 55 -18.61 -25.38 -3.60
N PHE A 56 -17.71 -25.35 -4.59
CA PHE A 56 -17.24 -26.53 -5.31
C PHE A 56 -15.74 -26.79 -5.15
N ALA A 57 -15.07 -26.15 -4.17
CA ALA A 57 -13.66 -26.44 -3.90
C ALA A 57 -13.44 -27.89 -3.47
N GLY A 58 -14.38 -28.49 -2.71
CA GLY A 58 -14.35 -29.90 -2.33
C GLY A 58 -14.37 -30.84 -3.54
N LEU A 59 -15.15 -30.52 -4.58
CA LEU A 59 -15.19 -31.29 -5.82
C LEU A 59 -13.84 -31.28 -6.54
N ARG A 60 -13.16 -30.15 -6.59
CA ARG A 60 -11.82 -30.06 -7.18
C ARG A 60 -10.82 -30.93 -6.45
N VAL A 61 -10.83 -30.91 -5.12
CA VAL A 61 -9.98 -31.79 -4.30
C VAL A 61 -10.31 -33.26 -4.56
N LEU A 62 -11.59 -33.61 -4.70
CA LEU A 62 -12.02 -34.96 -5.04
C LEU A 62 -11.51 -35.42 -6.41
N LEU A 63 -11.58 -34.54 -7.42
CA LEU A 63 -11.05 -34.82 -8.77
C LEU A 63 -9.54 -34.99 -8.75
N ASP A 64 -8.80 -34.13 -8.02
CA ASP A 64 -7.34 -34.27 -7.85
C ASP A 64 -6.98 -35.62 -7.17
N ALA A 65 -7.72 -35.99 -6.13
CA ALA A 65 -7.52 -37.28 -5.43
C ALA A 65 -7.89 -38.49 -6.28
N SER A 66 -8.66 -38.30 -7.35
CA SER A 66 -9.08 -39.36 -8.32
C SER A 66 -8.25 -39.33 -9.61
N ASP A 67 -7.12 -38.61 -9.64
CA ASP A 67 -6.25 -38.44 -10.81
C ASP A 67 -6.98 -37.85 -12.05
N ILE A 68 -8.04 -37.11 -11.83
CA ILE A 68 -8.77 -36.42 -12.90
C ILE A 68 -8.24 -34.97 -13.00
N PRO A 69 -7.52 -34.62 -14.10
CA PRO A 69 -6.97 -33.28 -14.27
C PRO A 69 -8.09 -32.23 -14.28
N ASN A 70 -7.95 -31.22 -13.44
CA ASN A 70 -8.89 -30.13 -13.38
C ASN A 70 -8.21 -28.75 -13.31
N SER A 71 -8.92 -27.73 -13.75
CA SER A 71 -8.43 -26.34 -13.71
C SER A 71 -9.58 -25.36 -13.57
N VAL A 72 -9.26 -24.11 -13.21
CA VAL A 72 -10.22 -23.03 -13.11
C VAL A 72 -9.93 -22.01 -14.20
N ASP A 73 -10.92 -21.74 -15.03
CA ASP A 73 -10.87 -20.70 -16.05
C ASP A 73 -11.43 -19.37 -15.51
N ARG A 74 -10.60 -18.35 -15.63
CA ARG A 74 -10.94 -16.96 -15.28
C ARG A 74 -10.97 -16.03 -16.49
N GLY A 75 -11.01 -16.58 -17.70
CA GLY A 75 -11.14 -15.83 -18.96
C GLY A 75 -9.86 -15.16 -19.48
N ILE A 76 -8.68 -15.41 -18.90
CA ILE A 76 -7.41 -14.78 -19.36
C ILE A 76 -6.74 -15.55 -20.50
N ARG A 77 -6.85 -16.85 -20.49
CA ARG A 77 -6.31 -17.74 -21.54
C ARG A 77 -7.36 -18.80 -21.85
N PRO A 78 -7.60 -19.12 -23.13
CA PRO A 78 -8.37 -20.28 -23.42
C PRO A 78 -7.67 -21.47 -22.76
N ALA A 79 -8.36 -22.16 -21.86
CA ALA A 79 -7.90 -23.42 -21.33
C ALA A 79 -7.63 -24.37 -22.50
N ALA A 80 -6.74 -25.35 -22.29
CA ALA A 80 -6.66 -26.50 -23.19
C ALA A 80 -8.09 -26.98 -23.44
N LYS A 81 -8.41 -27.43 -24.67
CA LYS A 81 -9.76 -27.89 -25.04
C LYS A 81 -10.31 -28.77 -23.92
N PRO A 82 -11.36 -28.34 -23.18
CA PRO A 82 -11.84 -29.07 -22.02
C PRO A 82 -12.45 -30.39 -22.43
N GLY A 83 -12.22 -31.43 -21.64
CA GLY A 83 -12.99 -32.65 -21.74
C GLY A 83 -14.42 -32.47 -21.24
N LEU A 84 -14.57 -31.68 -20.20
CA LEU A 84 -15.86 -31.22 -19.66
C LEU A 84 -15.69 -29.82 -19.06
N MET A 85 -16.58 -28.90 -19.37
CA MET A 85 -16.68 -27.61 -18.71
C MET A 85 -17.79 -27.64 -17.65
N ILE A 86 -17.52 -27.13 -16.47
CA ILE A 86 -18.50 -26.99 -15.40
C ILE A 86 -18.80 -25.49 -15.19
N LEU A 87 -20.06 -25.14 -15.39
CA LEU A 87 -20.59 -23.79 -15.17
C LEU A 87 -21.45 -23.77 -13.91
N THR A 88 -21.19 -22.83 -13.01
CA THR A 88 -22.01 -22.61 -11.81
C THR A 88 -22.60 -21.19 -11.84
N PRO A 89 -23.60 -20.94 -12.72
CA PRO A 89 -24.15 -19.60 -12.87
C PRO A 89 -24.87 -19.15 -11.59
N SER A 90 -24.75 -17.85 -11.27
CA SER A 90 -25.61 -17.19 -10.30
C SER A 90 -27.03 -17.05 -10.88
N PRO A 91 -28.11 -16.96 -10.06
CA PRO A 91 -29.45 -16.64 -10.54
C PRO A 91 -29.55 -15.33 -11.34
N THR A 92 -28.58 -14.43 -11.13
CA THR A 92 -28.48 -13.14 -11.82
C THR A 92 -27.64 -13.19 -13.11
N SER A 93 -27.04 -14.34 -13.42
CA SER A 93 -26.25 -14.51 -14.65
C SER A 93 -27.12 -14.38 -15.89
N ALA A 94 -26.68 -13.61 -16.87
CA ALA A 94 -27.41 -13.45 -18.10
C ALA A 94 -27.43 -14.78 -18.89
N ALA A 95 -28.61 -15.23 -19.33
CA ALA A 95 -28.76 -16.48 -20.08
C ALA A 95 -27.87 -16.52 -21.34
N LYS A 96 -27.66 -15.37 -21.99
CA LYS A 96 -26.77 -15.26 -23.16
C LYS A 96 -25.31 -15.62 -22.83
N ASP A 97 -24.79 -15.15 -21.69
CA ASP A 97 -23.42 -15.41 -21.31
C ASP A 97 -23.21 -16.89 -20.94
N VAL A 98 -24.20 -17.49 -20.27
CA VAL A 98 -24.22 -18.93 -19.98
C VAL A 98 -24.22 -19.74 -21.28
N ALA A 99 -25.08 -19.39 -22.25
CA ALA A 99 -25.15 -20.08 -23.53
C ALA A 99 -23.87 -19.94 -24.35
N GLU A 100 -23.27 -18.76 -24.37
CA GLU A 100 -22.01 -18.53 -25.08
C GLU A 100 -20.86 -19.44 -24.58
N LEU A 101 -20.84 -19.70 -23.29
CA LEU A 101 -19.86 -20.63 -22.71
C LEU A 101 -20.26 -22.09 -22.94
N ALA A 102 -21.52 -22.42 -22.73
CA ALA A 102 -22.03 -23.80 -22.77
C ALA A 102 -21.85 -24.48 -24.12
N PHE A 103 -21.94 -23.74 -25.24
CA PHE A 103 -21.82 -24.31 -26.59
C PHE A 103 -20.34 -24.45 -27.06
N LYS A 104 -19.34 -24.04 -26.28
CA LYS A 104 -17.94 -24.13 -26.70
C LYS A 104 -17.34 -25.53 -26.53
N SER A 105 -17.87 -26.34 -25.63
CA SER A 105 -17.37 -27.67 -25.29
C SER A 105 -18.47 -28.48 -24.59
N PRO A 106 -18.30 -29.81 -24.38
CA PRO A 106 -19.18 -30.54 -23.50
C PRO A 106 -19.29 -29.83 -22.16
N THR A 107 -20.50 -29.49 -21.73
CA THR A 107 -20.69 -28.61 -20.58
C THR A 107 -21.75 -29.16 -19.63
N LEU A 108 -21.43 -29.10 -18.33
CA LEU A 108 -22.34 -29.35 -17.22
C LEU A 108 -22.67 -28.03 -16.53
N ILE A 109 -23.94 -27.59 -16.63
CA ILE A 109 -24.45 -26.44 -15.90
C ILE A 109 -25.00 -26.93 -14.57
N VAL A 110 -24.46 -26.48 -13.46
CA VAL A 110 -24.95 -26.78 -12.12
C VAL A 110 -25.78 -25.60 -11.63
N LEU A 111 -27.08 -25.83 -11.41
CA LEU A 111 -27.98 -24.76 -11.02
C LEU A 111 -27.74 -24.34 -9.57
N PRO A 112 -27.92 -23.04 -9.25
CA PRO A 112 -27.89 -22.58 -7.87
C PRO A 112 -29.15 -23.04 -7.14
N LYS A 113 -29.04 -23.20 -5.81
CA LYS A 113 -30.14 -23.59 -4.93
C LYS A 113 -30.22 -22.69 -3.71
N TRP A 114 -29.10 -22.56 -3.01
CA TRP A 114 -29.05 -21.85 -1.74
C TRP A 114 -28.74 -20.38 -1.90
N LEU A 115 -29.44 -19.53 -1.16
CA LEU A 115 -29.08 -18.13 -1.00
C LEU A 115 -27.92 -18.04 0.01
N PRO A 116 -26.74 -17.54 -0.39
CA PRO A 116 -25.61 -17.46 0.50
C PRO A 116 -25.82 -16.37 1.55
N PHE A 117 -25.74 -16.76 2.81
CA PHE A 117 -25.63 -15.82 3.93
C PHE A 117 -24.29 -16.04 4.62
N PRO A 118 -23.33 -15.10 4.45
CA PRO A 118 -22.06 -15.21 5.14
C PRO A 118 -22.25 -15.32 6.64
N ASP A 119 -21.54 -16.26 7.29
CA ASP A 119 -21.56 -16.36 8.74
C ASP A 119 -20.66 -15.28 9.34
N PRO A 120 -21.21 -14.32 10.12
CA PRO A 120 -20.39 -13.27 10.73
C PRO A 120 -19.38 -13.80 11.75
N ALA A 121 -19.64 -14.97 12.33
CA ALA A 121 -18.78 -15.61 13.35
C ALA A 121 -17.64 -16.43 12.73
N ALA A 122 -17.78 -16.85 11.47
CA ALA A 122 -16.82 -17.74 10.80
C ALA A 122 -16.60 -17.31 9.35
N PRO A 123 -15.59 -16.45 9.06
CA PRO A 123 -15.30 -15.99 7.71
C PRO A 123 -15.09 -17.18 6.75
N GLY A 124 -15.74 -17.12 5.58
CA GLY A 124 -15.71 -18.19 4.57
C GLY A 124 -16.73 -19.31 4.79
N HIS A 125 -17.51 -19.27 5.88
CA HIS A 125 -18.66 -20.14 6.07
C HIS A 125 -19.97 -19.44 5.68
N VAL A 126 -20.97 -20.23 5.36
CA VAL A 126 -22.31 -19.75 5.02
C VAL A 126 -23.37 -20.45 5.85
N LEU A 127 -24.40 -19.68 6.18
CA LEU A 127 -25.61 -20.20 6.80
C LEU A 127 -26.62 -20.55 5.71
N LYS A 128 -27.13 -21.76 5.74
CA LYS A 128 -28.19 -22.23 4.85
C LYS A 128 -29.55 -21.78 5.41
N LEU A 129 -29.95 -20.55 5.12
CA LEU A 129 -31.21 -20.00 5.67
C LEU A 129 -32.40 -20.16 4.72
N SER A 130 -32.19 -20.08 3.42
CA SER A 130 -33.26 -20.18 2.42
C SER A 130 -32.74 -20.58 1.04
N THR A 131 -33.66 -21.02 0.18
CA THR A 131 -33.39 -21.32 -1.22
C THR A 131 -33.75 -20.12 -2.10
N TRP A 132 -33.12 -20.03 -3.27
CA TRP A 132 -33.54 -19.09 -4.30
C TRP A 132 -34.96 -19.43 -4.81
N GLY A 133 -35.70 -18.39 -5.20
CA GLY A 133 -36.99 -18.63 -5.87
C GLY A 133 -36.81 -19.40 -7.19
N THR A 134 -37.70 -20.39 -7.44
CA THR A 134 -37.61 -21.27 -8.61
C THR A 134 -37.55 -20.55 -9.96
N GLY A 135 -38.23 -19.41 -10.07
CA GLY A 135 -38.19 -18.57 -11.27
C GLY A 135 -36.81 -17.94 -11.53
N SER A 136 -36.13 -17.54 -10.47
CA SER A 136 -34.78 -16.97 -10.59
C SER A 136 -33.73 -18.03 -10.95
N VAL A 137 -33.86 -19.23 -10.39
CA VAL A 137 -32.96 -20.37 -10.67
C VAL A 137 -33.06 -20.79 -12.13
N GLY A 138 -34.25 -20.78 -12.72
CA GLY A 138 -34.50 -21.11 -14.14
C GLY A 138 -34.02 -20.01 -15.10
N GLY A 139 -33.76 -18.79 -14.63
CA GLY A 139 -33.40 -17.65 -15.48
C GLY A 139 -32.24 -17.91 -16.44
N PRO A 140 -31.10 -18.45 -15.99
CA PRO A 140 -29.97 -18.77 -16.85
C PRO A 140 -30.26 -19.79 -17.96
N LEU A 141 -31.30 -20.60 -17.82
CA LEU A 141 -31.70 -21.65 -18.81
C LEU A 141 -32.69 -21.17 -19.86
N THR A 142 -33.23 -19.97 -19.77
CA THR A 142 -34.31 -19.47 -20.63
C THR A 142 -33.98 -19.45 -22.13
N ILE A 143 -32.68 -19.33 -22.47
CA ILE A 143 -32.22 -19.33 -23.86
C ILE A 143 -32.17 -20.75 -24.45
N PHE A 144 -31.93 -21.77 -23.62
CA PHE A 144 -31.86 -23.16 -24.06
C PHE A 144 -33.24 -23.76 -24.29
N SER A 145 -34.16 -23.43 -23.39
CA SER A 145 -35.56 -23.89 -23.51
C SER A 145 -36.52 -22.88 -22.85
N LYS A 146 -37.43 -22.35 -23.65
CA LYS A 146 -38.55 -21.54 -23.16
C LYS A 146 -39.57 -22.46 -22.51
N GLY A 147 -39.75 -22.38 -21.22
CA GLY A 147 -40.68 -23.24 -20.49
C GLY A 147 -40.04 -24.24 -19.57
N THR A 148 -38.73 -24.13 -19.39
CA THR A 148 -38.01 -24.80 -18.31
C THR A 148 -38.59 -24.37 -16.96
N LYS A 149 -38.98 -25.35 -16.14
CA LYS A 149 -39.50 -25.13 -14.78
C LYS A 149 -38.58 -25.85 -13.79
N ILE A 150 -38.34 -25.18 -12.69
CA ILE A 150 -37.60 -25.73 -11.55
C ILE A 150 -38.62 -25.93 -10.43
N ASP A 151 -38.61 -27.08 -9.81
CA ASP A 151 -39.45 -27.43 -8.67
C ASP A 151 -38.57 -27.86 -7.48
N HIS A 152 -38.97 -27.45 -6.27
CA HIS A 152 -38.37 -27.91 -5.02
C HIS A 152 -39.28 -28.93 -4.34
N ARG A 153 -38.70 -30.01 -3.84
CA ARG A 153 -39.45 -30.99 -3.06
C ARG A 153 -39.24 -30.68 -1.57
N SER A 154 -40.18 -29.99 -0.98
CA SER A 154 -40.12 -29.55 0.43
C SER A 154 -40.11 -30.71 1.44
N LYS A 155 -39.15 -31.61 1.30
CA LYS A 155 -38.93 -32.74 2.23
C LYS A 155 -37.47 -33.12 2.18
N THR A 156 -36.85 -33.22 3.35
CA THR A 156 -35.53 -33.86 3.49
C THR A 156 -35.72 -35.37 3.41
N ALA A 157 -35.27 -35.98 2.33
CA ALA A 157 -35.33 -37.42 2.14
C ALA A 157 -34.17 -37.88 1.28
N ALA A 158 -33.76 -39.13 1.48
CA ALA A 158 -32.82 -39.79 0.57
C ALA A 158 -33.45 -39.96 -0.81
N PRO A 159 -32.88 -39.36 -1.87
CA PRO A 159 -33.44 -39.53 -3.19
C PRO A 159 -33.11 -40.91 -3.74
N VAL A 160 -34.09 -41.55 -4.37
CA VAL A 160 -33.83 -42.73 -5.19
C VAL A 160 -33.69 -42.25 -6.63
N LEU A 161 -32.46 -42.26 -7.13
CA LEU A 161 -32.12 -41.77 -8.47
C LEU A 161 -31.85 -42.93 -9.39
N THR A 162 -32.29 -42.79 -10.65
CA THR A 162 -32.10 -43.80 -11.70
C THR A 162 -31.51 -43.13 -12.94
N ALA A 163 -30.45 -43.69 -13.50
CA ALA A 163 -29.91 -43.23 -14.78
C ALA A 163 -30.79 -43.77 -15.95
N ALA A 164 -30.88 -43.01 -17.02
CA ALA A 164 -31.51 -43.42 -18.26
C ALA A 164 -30.72 -44.62 -18.84
N ALA A 165 -31.43 -45.51 -19.53
CA ALA A 165 -30.84 -46.76 -20.05
C ALA A 165 -29.70 -46.54 -21.06
N ASP A 166 -29.73 -45.43 -21.77
CA ASP A 166 -28.75 -45.06 -22.79
C ASP A 166 -27.46 -44.41 -22.20
N GLU A 167 -27.49 -44.05 -20.90
CA GLU A 167 -26.38 -43.38 -20.26
C GLU A 167 -25.69 -44.26 -19.23
N HIS A 168 -24.37 -44.49 -19.42
CA HIS A 168 -23.58 -45.39 -18.59
C HIS A 168 -23.05 -44.69 -17.33
N ILE A 169 -23.96 -44.27 -16.47
CA ILE A 169 -23.60 -43.62 -15.19
C ILE A 169 -23.70 -44.67 -14.07
N ALA A 170 -22.58 -44.87 -13.39
CA ALA A 170 -22.59 -45.77 -12.23
C ALA A 170 -23.37 -45.09 -11.08
N MET A 171 -24.52 -45.70 -10.73
CA MET A 171 -25.37 -45.23 -9.66
C MET A 171 -24.97 -45.88 -8.33
N PRO A 172 -24.80 -45.11 -7.23
CA PRO A 172 -24.55 -45.71 -5.91
C PRO A 172 -25.82 -46.38 -5.35
N ASP A 173 -25.63 -47.29 -4.37
CA ASP A 173 -26.75 -48.03 -3.74
C ASP A 173 -27.66 -47.15 -2.84
N GLY A 174 -27.36 -45.89 -2.69
CA GLY A 174 -28.18 -44.94 -1.94
C GLY A 174 -27.56 -43.54 -1.93
N PHE A 175 -28.25 -42.57 -1.36
CA PHE A 175 -27.82 -41.22 -1.17
C PHE A 175 -28.12 -40.79 0.25
N ALA A 176 -27.35 -39.83 0.77
CA ALA A 176 -27.75 -39.12 1.98
C ALA A 176 -29.05 -38.33 1.76
N PRO A 177 -29.81 -38.04 2.81
CA PRO A 177 -30.97 -37.19 2.68
C PRO A 177 -30.59 -35.82 2.12
N VAL A 178 -31.25 -35.43 1.01
CA VAL A 178 -31.13 -34.10 0.40
C VAL A 178 -32.31 -33.25 0.84
N GLU A 179 -32.03 -32.08 1.38
CA GLU A 179 -33.04 -31.11 1.76
C GLU A 179 -33.56 -30.39 0.54
N ASP A 180 -34.89 -30.30 0.41
CA ASP A 180 -35.57 -29.60 -0.70
C ASP A 180 -35.02 -29.97 -2.08
N LEU A 181 -35.00 -31.25 -2.43
CA LEU A 181 -34.45 -31.75 -3.69
C LEU A 181 -34.98 -30.92 -4.86
N GLN A 182 -34.07 -30.28 -5.59
CA GLN A 182 -34.38 -29.46 -6.75
C GLN A 182 -34.46 -30.33 -8.01
N THR A 183 -35.52 -30.17 -8.79
CA THR A 183 -35.74 -30.93 -10.01
C THR A 183 -36.09 -30.01 -11.17
N LEU A 184 -35.87 -30.49 -12.40
CA LEU A 184 -36.08 -29.76 -13.63
C LEU A 184 -37.20 -30.42 -14.42
N SER A 185 -37.98 -29.62 -15.12
CA SER A 185 -38.97 -30.09 -16.11
C SER A 185 -39.10 -29.09 -17.25
N GLY A 186 -39.64 -29.54 -18.38
CA GLY A 186 -39.87 -28.68 -19.54
C GLY A 186 -39.50 -29.30 -20.87
N PRO A 187 -39.88 -28.67 -21.99
CA PRO A 187 -39.58 -29.18 -23.33
C PRO A 187 -38.08 -29.06 -23.64
N GLY A 188 -37.58 -29.87 -24.58
CA GLY A 188 -36.17 -29.78 -25.06
C GLY A 188 -35.13 -30.43 -24.14
N TRP A 189 -35.54 -30.97 -23.01
CA TRP A 189 -34.67 -31.66 -22.07
C TRP A 189 -34.85 -33.18 -22.12
N ASN A 190 -33.82 -33.92 -22.46
CA ASN A 190 -33.82 -35.37 -22.37
C ASN A 190 -33.37 -35.76 -20.95
N PRO A 191 -34.11 -36.63 -20.25
CA PRO A 191 -33.72 -37.06 -18.90
C PRO A 191 -32.48 -37.98 -18.96
N VAL A 192 -31.48 -37.65 -18.18
CA VAL A 192 -30.23 -38.45 -17.97
C VAL A 192 -30.30 -39.14 -16.63
N VAL A 193 -30.65 -38.45 -15.57
CA VAL A 193 -30.94 -39.01 -14.25
C VAL A 193 -32.25 -38.51 -13.74
N THR A 194 -33.09 -39.42 -13.26
CA THR A 194 -34.44 -39.11 -12.77
C THR A 194 -34.63 -39.67 -11.35
N THR A 195 -35.57 -39.08 -10.64
CA THR A 195 -36.12 -39.67 -9.42
C THR A 195 -37.05 -40.81 -9.75
N LYS A 196 -37.37 -41.67 -8.76
CA LYS A 196 -38.37 -42.74 -8.91
C LYS A 196 -39.73 -42.23 -9.43
N ASP A 197 -40.09 -41.00 -9.14
CA ASP A 197 -41.33 -40.35 -9.59
C ASP A 197 -41.21 -39.73 -11.01
N GLY A 198 -40.11 -40.01 -11.74
CA GLY A 198 -39.86 -39.51 -13.09
C GLY A 198 -39.45 -38.04 -13.21
N ARG A 199 -39.11 -37.37 -12.10
CA ARG A 199 -38.65 -35.97 -12.13
C ARG A 199 -37.17 -35.93 -12.52
N ILE A 200 -36.77 -34.98 -13.34
CA ILE A 200 -35.40 -34.91 -13.88
C ILE A 200 -34.48 -34.21 -12.87
N VAL A 201 -33.38 -34.87 -12.56
CA VAL A 201 -32.29 -34.35 -11.72
C VAL A 201 -31.07 -33.95 -12.58
N VAL A 202 -30.76 -34.78 -13.58
CA VAL A 202 -29.79 -34.44 -14.63
C VAL A 202 -30.49 -34.54 -15.98
N ALA A 203 -30.38 -33.48 -16.76
CA ALA A 203 -30.92 -33.40 -18.11
C ALA A 203 -29.83 -33.13 -19.14
N LYS A 204 -30.07 -33.60 -20.37
CA LYS A 204 -29.29 -33.23 -21.55
C LYS A 204 -30.12 -32.40 -22.48
N LEU A 205 -29.56 -31.33 -23.03
CA LEU A 205 -30.21 -30.56 -24.07
C LEU A 205 -30.30 -31.40 -25.35
N TYR A 206 -31.45 -31.36 -26.03
CA TYR A 206 -31.67 -32.13 -27.25
C TYR A 206 -30.63 -31.71 -28.32
N ASN A 207 -29.96 -32.70 -28.91
CA ASN A 207 -28.92 -32.56 -29.95
C ASN A 207 -27.64 -31.81 -29.56
N ASP A 208 -27.42 -31.47 -28.30
CA ASP A 208 -26.23 -30.77 -27.84
C ASP A 208 -25.55 -31.51 -26.70
N ASP A 209 -24.26 -31.23 -26.50
CA ASP A 209 -23.47 -31.78 -25.37
C ASP A 209 -23.55 -30.85 -24.15
N VAL A 210 -24.72 -30.27 -23.91
CA VAL A 210 -25.04 -29.41 -22.77
C VAL A 210 -25.90 -30.19 -21.79
N TYR A 211 -25.39 -30.34 -20.59
CA TYR A 211 -26.07 -31.05 -19.50
C TYR A 211 -26.40 -30.04 -18.39
N VAL A 212 -27.47 -30.34 -17.66
CA VAL A 212 -27.89 -29.54 -16.50
C VAL A 212 -28.06 -30.45 -15.30
N LEU A 213 -27.36 -30.16 -14.22
CA LEU A 213 -27.61 -30.73 -12.89
C LEU A 213 -28.54 -29.75 -12.16
N SER A 214 -29.74 -30.22 -11.82
CA SER A 214 -30.74 -29.35 -11.17
C SER A 214 -30.37 -29.06 -9.71
N ASP A 215 -29.88 -30.02 -8.94
CA ASP A 215 -29.58 -29.87 -7.52
C ASP A 215 -28.06 -29.84 -7.26
N PRO A 216 -27.48 -28.72 -6.83
CA PRO A 216 -26.05 -28.61 -6.55
C PRO A 216 -25.60 -29.43 -5.35
N ASP A 217 -26.51 -29.80 -4.40
CA ASP A 217 -26.16 -30.59 -3.21
C ASP A 217 -25.68 -32.01 -3.56
N LEU A 218 -25.90 -32.46 -4.78
CA LEU A 218 -25.34 -33.70 -5.30
C LEU A 218 -23.86 -33.59 -5.75
N MET A 219 -23.27 -32.38 -5.70
CA MET A 219 -21.92 -32.16 -6.21
C MET A 219 -21.14 -31.08 -5.43
N ASN A 220 -21.80 -30.29 -4.58
CA ASN A 220 -21.15 -29.23 -3.81
C ASN A 220 -20.38 -29.80 -2.59
N THR A 221 -19.57 -28.96 -1.94
CA THR A 221 -18.73 -29.36 -0.79
C THR A 221 -19.54 -29.99 0.34
N HIS A 222 -20.79 -29.53 0.56
CA HIS A 222 -21.67 -30.11 1.58
C HIS A 222 -22.12 -31.53 1.22
N GLY A 223 -22.55 -31.77 -0.02
CA GLY A 223 -23.01 -33.07 -0.44
C GLY A 223 -21.88 -34.11 -0.53
N LEU A 224 -20.67 -33.66 -0.87
CA LEU A 224 -19.52 -34.56 -1.02
C LEU A 224 -18.99 -35.15 0.31
N HIS A 225 -19.51 -34.73 1.48
CA HIS A 225 -19.19 -35.39 2.75
C HIS A 225 -19.79 -36.80 2.82
N ASP A 226 -20.80 -37.10 2.01
CA ASP A 226 -21.42 -38.38 1.88
C ASP A 226 -20.76 -39.22 0.74
N LEU A 227 -20.29 -40.42 1.06
CA LEU A 227 -19.53 -41.22 0.10
C LEU A 227 -20.34 -41.61 -1.14
N PRO A 228 -21.61 -42.07 -1.05
CA PRO A 228 -22.45 -42.31 -2.20
C PRO A 228 -22.62 -41.07 -3.11
N THR A 229 -22.82 -39.92 -2.53
CA THR A 229 -22.94 -38.66 -3.29
C THR A 229 -21.64 -38.25 -3.97
N ALA A 230 -20.49 -38.46 -3.31
CA ALA A 230 -19.17 -38.26 -3.91
C ALA A 230 -18.92 -39.22 -5.07
N ALA A 231 -19.27 -40.51 -4.90
CA ALA A 231 -19.17 -41.53 -5.96
C ALA A 231 -20.06 -41.16 -7.18
N PHE A 232 -21.28 -40.72 -6.93
CA PHE A 232 -22.17 -40.23 -8.00
C PHE A 232 -21.58 -39.02 -8.75
N ALA A 233 -21.05 -38.02 -8.03
CA ALA A 233 -20.43 -36.86 -8.66
C ALA A 233 -19.26 -37.24 -9.58
N LEU A 234 -18.41 -38.16 -9.13
CA LEU A 234 -17.30 -38.69 -9.96
C LEU A 234 -17.82 -39.47 -11.17
N ALA A 235 -18.77 -40.39 -10.97
CA ALA A 235 -19.35 -41.21 -12.06
C ALA A 235 -20.03 -40.29 -13.10
N LEU A 236 -20.77 -39.30 -12.68
CA LEU A 236 -21.38 -38.32 -13.56
C LEU A 236 -20.33 -37.57 -14.38
N ILE A 237 -19.30 -37.01 -13.74
CA ILE A 237 -18.23 -36.28 -14.44
C ILE A 237 -17.50 -37.19 -15.42
N GLN A 238 -17.19 -38.40 -15.03
CA GLN A 238 -16.51 -39.40 -15.91
C GLN A 238 -17.34 -39.76 -17.13
N SER A 239 -18.67 -39.92 -16.98
CA SER A 239 -19.58 -40.24 -18.11
C SER A 239 -19.75 -39.07 -19.07
N LEU A 240 -19.78 -37.82 -18.56
CA LEU A 240 -19.98 -36.63 -19.38
C LEU A 240 -18.68 -36.11 -20.01
N ARG A 241 -17.53 -36.49 -19.46
CA ARG A 241 -16.20 -36.05 -19.94
C ARG A 241 -15.86 -36.74 -21.26
N LYS A 242 -15.53 -35.96 -22.27
CA LYS A 242 -15.09 -36.46 -23.57
C LYS A 242 -13.57 -36.56 -23.65
N GLY A 243 -13.07 -37.76 -23.85
CA GLY A 243 -11.62 -38.04 -23.93
C GLY A 243 -10.89 -37.72 -22.61
N ASP A 244 -9.56 -37.56 -22.71
CA ASP A 244 -8.69 -37.29 -21.54
C ASP A 244 -8.48 -35.82 -21.21
N GLY A 245 -9.29 -34.92 -21.86
CA GLY A 245 -9.21 -33.47 -21.61
C GLY A 245 -9.54 -33.12 -20.15
N PRO A 246 -9.01 -32.02 -19.59
CA PRO A 246 -9.24 -31.64 -18.22
C PRO A 246 -10.71 -31.25 -17.97
N VAL A 247 -11.15 -31.37 -16.72
CA VAL A 247 -12.38 -30.74 -16.23
C VAL A 247 -12.08 -29.29 -15.94
N VAL A 248 -12.80 -28.38 -16.61
CA VAL A 248 -12.56 -26.94 -16.48
C VAL A 248 -13.75 -26.29 -15.80
N PHE A 249 -13.48 -25.63 -14.67
CA PHE A 249 -14.49 -24.84 -13.96
C PHE A 249 -14.41 -23.39 -14.42
N ASP A 250 -15.44 -22.88 -15.07
CA ASP A 250 -15.54 -21.47 -15.39
C ASP A 250 -16.08 -20.69 -14.18
N VAL A 251 -15.39 -19.64 -13.80
CA VAL A 251 -15.80 -18.75 -12.70
C VAL A 251 -16.05 -17.32 -13.19
N THR A 252 -16.10 -17.11 -14.50
CA THR A 252 -16.35 -15.78 -15.07
C THR A 252 -17.78 -15.34 -14.86
N LEU A 253 -18.72 -16.28 -14.79
CA LEU A 253 -20.14 -16.04 -14.50
C LEU A 253 -20.39 -15.62 -13.04
N ASN A 254 -19.42 -15.87 -12.15
CA ASN A 254 -19.48 -15.50 -10.73
C ASN A 254 -18.77 -14.17 -10.46
N GLY A 255 -18.47 -13.38 -11.49
CA GLY A 255 -17.77 -12.09 -11.33
C GLY A 255 -16.26 -12.21 -11.03
N LEU A 256 -15.71 -13.44 -11.12
CA LEU A 256 -14.30 -13.72 -10.85
C LEU A 256 -13.44 -13.69 -12.12
N ARG A 257 -13.94 -13.03 -13.16
CA ARG A 257 -13.19 -12.80 -14.40
C ARG A 257 -11.92 -12.02 -14.08
N ARG A 258 -10.80 -12.54 -14.54
CA ARG A 258 -9.54 -11.77 -14.55
C ARG A 258 -9.47 -10.98 -15.84
N GLU A 259 -9.72 -9.69 -15.78
CA GLU A 259 -9.40 -8.83 -16.90
C GLU A 259 -7.87 -8.68 -17.01
N PRO A 260 -7.33 -8.61 -18.25
CA PRO A 260 -5.91 -8.33 -18.44
C PRO A 260 -5.63 -6.91 -17.92
N SER A 261 -5.27 -6.80 -16.66
CA SER A 261 -4.87 -5.54 -16.05
C SER A 261 -3.52 -5.13 -16.65
N LEU A 262 -3.46 -3.96 -17.30
CA LEU A 262 -2.20 -3.36 -17.76
C LEU A 262 -1.21 -3.25 -16.59
N LEU A 263 -1.71 -2.93 -15.41
CA LEU A 263 -0.90 -2.85 -14.19
C LEU A 263 -0.25 -4.20 -13.84
N ARG A 264 -0.96 -5.31 -14.04
CA ARG A 264 -0.40 -6.65 -13.83
C ARG A 264 0.57 -7.05 -14.95
N ALA A 265 0.26 -6.65 -16.19
CA ALA A 265 1.11 -6.95 -17.33
C ALA A 265 2.52 -6.34 -17.18
N ILE A 266 2.64 -5.12 -16.62
CA ILE A 266 3.95 -4.49 -16.40
C ILE A 266 4.80 -5.21 -15.34
N PHE A 267 4.18 -5.99 -14.42
CA PHE A 267 4.89 -6.82 -13.43
C PHE A 267 5.04 -8.28 -13.86
N ALA A 268 4.57 -8.65 -15.05
CA ALA A 268 4.69 -10.01 -15.59
C ALA A 268 5.74 -10.06 -16.72
N PRO A 269 6.41 -11.21 -16.95
CA PRO A 269 7.20 -11.40 -18.16
C PRO A 269 6.30 -11.24 -19.41
N PRO A 270 6.75 -10.54 -20.48
CA PRO A 270 8.11 -10.04 -20.74
C PRO A 270 8.42 -8.62 -20.23
N PHE A 271 7.41 -7.89 -19.68
CA PHE A 271 7.56 -6.47 -19.33
C PHE A 271 8.28 -6.23 -18.00
N LEU A 272 8.42 -7.26 -17.15
CA LEU A 272 9.06 -7.14 -15.83
C LEU A 272 10.45 -6.49 -15.88
N GLY A 273 11.28 -6.86 -16.88
CA GLY A 273 12.62 -6.29 -17.03
C GLY A 273 12.60 -4.78 -17.28
N ALA A 274 11.72 -4.32 -18.16
CA ALA A 274 11.55 -2.89 -18.45
C ALA A 274 11.04 -2.12 -17.20
N THR A 275 10.12 -2.72 -16.47
CA THR A 275 9.59 -2.14 -15.23
C THR A 275 10.67 -1.99 -14.17
N LEU A 276 11.50 -3.01 -13.95
CA LEU A 276 12.62 -2.95 -13.01
C LEU A 276 13.64 -1.88 -13.42
N CYS A 277 13.96 -1.76 -14.71
CA CYS A 277 14.83 -0.69 -15.21
C CYS A 277 14.21 0.70 -14.97
N ALA A 278 12.92 0.88 -15.23
CA ALA A 278 12.23 2.13 -14.98
C ALA A 278 12.24 2.52 -13.49
N ILE A 279 12.01 1.54 -12.60
CA ILE A 279 12.09 1.73 -11.15
C ILE A 279 13.51 2.14 -10.75
N LEU A 280 14.53 1.44 -11.25
CA LEU A 280 15.93 1.75 -10.96
C LEU A 280 16.28 3.18 -11.40
N VAL A 281 15.88 3.57 -12.60
CA VAL A 281 16.09 4.93 -13.12
C VAL A 281 15.39 5.97 -12.25
N ALA A 282 14.14 5.71 -11.83
CA ALA A 282 13.40 6.60 -10.95
C ALA A 282 14.08 6.76 -9.58
N VAL A 283 14.62 5.66 -9.02
CA VAL A 283 15.41 5.70 -7.77
C VAL A 283 16.67 6.56 -7.96
N LEU A 284 17.41 6.35 -9.05
CA LEU A 284 18.63 7.10 -9.32
C LEU A 284 18.35 8.59 -9.51
N ILE A 285 17.29 8.95 -10.23
CA ILE A 285 16.83 10.35 -10.38
C ILE A 285 16.45 10.94 -9.03
N GLY A 286 15.70 10.18 -8.20
CA GLY A 286 15.35 10.61 -6.84
C GLY A 286 16.58 10.85 -5.96
N PHE A 287 17.56 9.96 -6.05
CA PHE A 287 18.84 10.12 -5.34
C PHE A 287 19.60 11.35 -5.82
N HIS A 288 19.69 11.54 -7.15
CA HIS A 288 20.33 12.71 -7.74
C HIS A 288 19.63 14.02 -7.34
N ALA A 289 18.30 14.04 -7.34
CA ALA A 289 17.54 15.19 -6.88
C ALA A 289 17.77 15.48 -5.39
N ALA A 290 17.80 14.45 -4.53
CA ALA A 290 18.05 14.59 -3.10
C ALA A 290 19.44 15.17 -2.79
N VAL A 291 20.46 14.80 -3.57
CA VAL A 291 21.81 15.37 -3.45
C VAL A 291 21.84 16.83 -3.89
N ARG A 292 21.06 17.20 -4.90
CA ARG A 292 20.98 18.59 -5.40
C ARG A 292 20.28 19.54 -4.43
N PHE A 293 19.37 19.03 -3.59
CA PHE A 293 18.74 19.79 -2.49
C PHE A 293 19.60 19.81 -1.22
N GLY A 294 20.94 19.70 -1.38
CA GLY A 294 21.91 19.89 -0.28
C GLY A 294 21.68 21.18 0.48
N THR A 295 22.39 21.33 1.60
CA THR A 295 22.33 22.54 2.44
C THR A 295 22.41 23.79 1.57
N PRO A 296 21.48 24.73 1.71
CA PRO A 296 21.54 25.99 0.98
C PRO A 296 22.91 26.64 1.24
N PRO A 297 23.58 27.20 0.23
CA PRO A 297 24.84 27.89 0.46
C PRO A 297 24.61 28.94 1.54
N ALA A 298 25.55 29.01 2.50
CA ALA A 298 25.48 30.05 3.52
C ALA A 298 25.29 31.40 2.83
N PRO A 299 24.35 32.22 3.30
CA PRO A 299 24.15 33.53 2.69
C PRO A 299 25.47 34.28 2.67
N PRO A 300 25.83 34.97 1.57
CA PRO A 300 27.09 35.72 1.47
C PRO A 300 27.14 36.67 2.68
N PRO A 301 28.32 36.83 3.30
CA PRO A 301 28.47 37.65 4.49
C PRO A 301 27.88 39.02 4.16
N VAL A 302 26.84 39.40 4.89
CA VAL A 302 26.29 40.73 4.79
C VAL A 302 27.32 41.68 5.38
N TYR A 303 28.11 42.30 4.52
CA TYR A 303 29.05 43.33 4.95
C TYR A 303 28.23 44.46 5.59
N ALA A 304 28.25 44.53 6.90
CA ALA A 304 27.64 45.60 7.63
C ALA A 304 28.27 46.91 7.13
N ARG A 305 27.49 47.78 6.52
CA ARG A 305 27.96 49.08 6.02
C ARG A 305 27.91 50.07 7.19
N GLY A 306 29.04 50.74 7.45
CA GLY A 306 29.09 51.80 8.47
C GLY A 306 30.39 51.78 9.30
N LYS A 307 30.56 52.86 10.06
CA LYS A 307 31.73 53.06 10.90
C LYS A 307 31.93 51.94 11.94
N GLN A 308 30.84 51.36 12.44
CA GLN A 308 30.91 50.23 13.38
C GLN A 308 31.44 48.96 12.75
N ALA A 309 31.07 48.66 11.53
CA ALA A 309 31.56 47.48 10.82
C ALA A 309 33.06 47.62 10.49
N LEU A 310 33.48 48.82 10.12
CA LEU A 310 34.89 49.09 9.87
C LEU A 310 35.71 48.91 11.14
N ALA A 311 35.21 49.43 12.28
CA ALA A 311 35.88 49.28 13.58
C ALA A 311 35.92 47.76 14.01
N ALA A 312 34.84 47.02 13.82
CA ALA A 312 34.77 45.59 14.12
C ALA A 312 35.78 44.81 13.28
N ASN A 313 35.78 45.04 11.96
CA ASN A 313 36.75 44.37 11.06
C ASN A 313 38.19 44.69 11.38
N ALA A 314 38.46 45.97 11.72
CA ALA A 314 39.82 46.35 12.17
C ALA A 314 40.20 45.67 13.49
N ALA A 315 39.29 45.59 14.45
CA ALA A 315 39.51 44.87 15.71
C ALA A 315 39.76 43.36 15.49
N ASP A 316 38.99 42.71 14.62
CA ASP A 316 39.20 41.31 14.30
C ASP A 316 40.53 41.08 13.58
N MET A 317 40.96 41.99 12.71
CA MET A 317 42.27 41.90 12.06
C MET A 317 43.42 42.05 13.05
N ILE A 318 43.30 42.96 14.06
CA ILE A 318 44.27 43.11 15.12
C ILE A 318 44.34 41.85 15.96
N ARG A 319 43.18 41.21 16.27
CA ARG A 319 43.13 39.93 17.01
C ARG A 319 43.79 38.80 16.23
N LEU A 320 43.50 38.71 14.94
CA LEU A 320 44.04 37.65 14.08
C LEU A 320 45.56 37.70 13.97
N LEU A 321 46.14 38.91 14.06
CA LEU A 321 47.56 39.16 14.01
C LEU A 321 48.23 39.14 15.40
N HIS A 322 47.48 38.85 16.49
CA HIS A 322 47.92 38.89 17.88
C HIS A 322 48.66 40.19 18.26
N ARG A 323 48.20 41.35 17.69
CA ARG A 323 48.78 42.67 17.90
C ARG A 323 48.00 43.55 18.88
N GLU A 324 47.10 42.97 19.67
CA GLU A 324 46.31 43.70 20.67
C GLU A 324 47.18 44.49 21.65
N PRO A 325 48.30 43.97 22.20
CA PRO A 325 49.12 44.73 23.13
C PRO A 325 49.64 46.05 22.58
N HIS A 326 49.94 46.12 21.28
CA HIS A 326 50.42 47.32 20.62
C HIS A 326 49.34 48.49 20.58
N MET A 327 48.11 48.17 20.87
CA MET A 327 47.02 49.16 20.93
C MET A 327 46.91 49.80 22.31
N ALA A 328 47.61 49.33 23.36
CA ALA A 328 47.53 49.82 24.74
C ALA A 328 47.74 51.33 24.83
N ILE A 329 48.83 51.82 24.27
CA ILE A 329 49.18 53.26 24.31
C ILE A 329 48.11 54.11 23.57
N ARG A 330 47.68 53.63 22.40
CA ARG A 330 46.65 54.36 21.62
C ARG A 330 45.32 54.37 22.36
N TYR A 331 45.00 53.36 23.10
CA TYR A 331 43.77 53.26 23.88
C TYR A 331 43.80 54.27 25.05
N VAL A 332 44.93 54.34 25.80
CA VAL A 332 45.14 55.35 26.87
C VAL A 332 45.01 56.76 26.34
N LEU A 333 45.69 57.10 25.22
CA LEU A 333 45.61 58.42 24.59
C LEU A 333 44.23 58.78 24.12
N THR A 334 43.47 57.79 23.58
CA THR A 334 42.11 58.01 23.12
C THR A 334 41.18 58.30 24.30
N THR A 335 41.31 57.55 25.40
CA THR A 335 40.51 57.76 26.61
C THR A 335 40.83 59.07 27.27
N ARG A 336 42.10 59.49 27.33
CA ARG A 336 42.51 60.83 27.78
C ARG A 336 41.83 61.92 26.96
N ASN A 337 41.85 61.83 25.64
CA ASN A 337 41.22 62.81 24.76
C ASN A 337 39.67 62.88 24.94
N LEU A 338 39.04 61.75 25.30
CA LEU A 338 37.63 61.74 25.63
C LEU A 338 37.32 62.51 26.92
N VAL A 339 38.16 62.31 27.95
CA VAL A 339 38.05 63.02 29.23
C VAL A 339 38.33 64.53 29.04
N LEU A 340 39.38 64.91 28.30
CA LEU A 340 39.67 66.34 27.97
C LEU A 340 38.52 67.00 27.25
N ARG A 341 37.90 66.33 26.33
CA ARG A 341 36.70 66.84 25.62
C ARG A 341 35.51 67.05 26.56
N ALA A 342 35.29 66.14 27.49
CA ALA A 342 34.22 66.21 28.46
C ALA A 342 34.42 67.46 29.39
N PHE A 343 35.64 67.87 29.62
CA PHE A 343 36.01 69.08 30.37
C PHE A 343 36.12 70.34 29.51
N GLY A 344 35.81 70.27 28.21
CA GLY A 344 35.90 71.44 27.31
C GLY A 344 37.34 71.89 26.99
N LEU A 345 38.34 71.08 27.32
CA LEU A 345 39.75 71.41 27.11
C LEU A 345 40.20 71.01 25.68
N ARG A 346 41.10 71.82 25.11
CA ARG A 346 41.64 71.56 23.78
C ARG A 346 42.55 70.33 23.82
N ARG A 347 42.52 69.54 22.71
CA ARG A 347 43.43 68.43 22.48
C ARG A 347 44.89 68.91 22.42
N GLN A 348 45.63 68.69 23.43
CA GLN A 348 47.08 68.87 23.41
C GLN A 348 47.78 67.67 22.79
N SER A 349 48.90 67.89 22.06
CA SER A 349 49.73 66.85 21.52
C SER A 349 50.32 66.02 22.64
N ALA A 350 50.20 64.73 22.58
CA ALA A 350 50.17 63.77 23.67
C ALA A 350 51.54 63.41 24.32
N LEU A 351 52.62 64.17 24.12
CA LEU A 351 53.93 63.70 24.51
C LEU A 351 54.78 64.74 25.26
N GLU A 352 54.30 65.92 25.55
CA GLU A 352 55.06 66.90 26.34
C GLU A 352 54.43 67.15 27.70
N ASP A 353 55.21 66.88 28.70
CA ASP A 353 54.92 66.45 30.04
C ASP A 353 55.06 67.53 31.09
N SER A 354 54.79 68.79 30.86
CA SER A 354 55.04 69.78 31.90
C SER A 354 53.77 70.40 32.53
N ASP A 355 52.59 70.29 31.97
CA ASP A 355 51.36 70.73 32.59
C ASP A 355 50.18 69.71 32.37
N ASP A 356 50.15 68.73 33.25
CA ASP A 356 49.06 67.77 33.24
C ASP A 356 47.77 68.40 33.79
N PRO A 357 46.78 68.70 32.96
CA PRO A 357 45.54 69.36 33.39
C PRO A 357 44.72 68.52 34.39
N PHE A 358 45.18 67.29 34.65
CA PHE A 358 44.49 66.35 35.55
C PHE A 358 45.07 66.36 36.96
N ARG A 359 46.29 66.90 37.17
CA ARG A 359 47.01 66.86 38.44
C ARG A 359 46.27 67.33 39.68
N ALA A 360 45.46 68.32 39.52
CA ALA A 360 44.63 68.86 40.61
C ALA A 360 43.48 67.89 41.02
N ARG A 361 43.02 67.03 40.12
CA ARG A 361 41.92 66.07 40.36
C ARG A 361 42.40 64.62 40.57
N GLU A 362 43.57 64.33 40.14
CA GLU A 362 44.21 63.00 40.34
C GLU A 362 44.42 62.64 41.78
N SER A 363 44.50 63.67 42.68
CA SER A 363 44.57 63.41 44.11
C SER A 363 43.36 62.69 44.71
N GLU A 364 42.24 62.67 43.98
CA GLU A 364 41.00 62.03 44.39
C GLU A 364 40.80 60.69 43.70
N THR A 365 41.67 60.29 42.77
CA THR A 365 41.56 59.01 42.02
C THR A 365 42.59 58.00 42.47
N PRO A 366 42.25 56.71 42.50
CA PRO A 366 43.18 55.64 42.94
C PRO A 366 44.32 55.39 41.96
N HIS A 367 44.31 55.93 40.77
CA HIS A 367 45.33 55.75 39.72
C HIS A 367 45.62 57.10 39.04
N SER A 368 46.91 57.42 38.86
CA SER A 368 47.23 58.61 38.05
C SER A 368 47.37 58.27 36.57
N TYR A 369 47.12 59.25 35.70
CA TYR A 369 47.28 59.08 34.25
C TYR A 369 48.67 58.65 33.86
N GLY A 370 49.72 59.17 34.54
CA GLY A 370 51.15 58.81 34.35
C GLY A 370 51.39 57.30 34.57
N GLU A 371 50.87 56.79 35.70
CA GLU A 371 50.98 55.36 36.01
C GLU A 371 50.32 54.48 34.95
N LEU A 372 49.07 54.84 34.49
CA LEU A 372 48.35 54.14 33.45
C LEU A 372 49.07 54.19 32.09
N LEU A 373 49.72 55.29 31.77
CA LEU A 373 50.56 55.42 30.57
C LEU A 373 51.82 54.55 30.62
N ASP A 374 52.47 54.52 31.76
CA ASP A 374 53.65 53.68 31.96
C ASP A 374 53.28 52.19 31.98
N GLU A 375 52.16 51.85 32.55
CA GLU A 375 51.61 50.48 32.45
C GLU A 375 51.33 50.11 30.99
N ALA A 376 50.76 51.02 30.21
CA ALA A 376 50.47 50.81 28.78
C ALA A 376 51.73 50.50 27.94
N ARG A 377 52.91 51.07 28.36
CA ARG A 377 54.19 50.81 27.69
C ARG A 377 54.77 49.44 28.03
N ARG A 378 54.29 48.80 29.11
CA ARG A 378 54.72 47.47 29.59
C ARG A 378 53.77 46.33 29.23
N VAL A 379 52.70 46.62 28.57
CA VAL A 379 51.75 45.59 28.17
C VAL A 379 52.36 44.67 27.10
N GLU A 380 52.54 43.40 27.42
CA GLU A 380 53.12 42.40 26.52
C GLU A 380 52.06 41.38 26.02
N ASN A 381 51.00 41.17 26.78
CA ASN A 381 50.00 40.15 26.49
C ASN A 381 48.58 40.70 26.61
N ARG A 382 47.62 39.87 26.19
CA ARG A 382 46.20 40.23 26.16
C ARG A 382 45.61 40.39 27.57
N SER A 383 46.08 39.62 28.55
CA SER A 383 45.60 39.74 29.94
C SER A 383 45.94 41.08 30.56
N ASP A 384 47.16 41.54 30.31
CA ASP A 384 47.64 42.84 30.81
C ASP A 384 46.87 43.98 30.16
N LEU A 385 46.57 43.88 28.84
CA LEU A 385 45.75 44.85 28.14
C LEU A 385 44.32 44.96 28.73
N VAL A 386 43.73 43.80 29.10
CA VAL A 386 42.40 43.80 29.73
C VAL A 386 42.42 44.41 31.13
N ALA A 387 43.49 44.11 31.90
CA ALA A 387 43.65 44.70 33.22
C ALA A 387 43.83 46.21 33.15
N LEU A 388 44.67 46.70 32.24
CA LEU A 388 44.83 48.12 31.94
C LEU A 388 43.52 48.80 31.50
N ALA A 389 42.77 48.16 30.61
CA ALA A 389 41.51 48.69 30.11
C ALA A 389 40.45 48.85 31.21
N ARG A 390 40.43 47.94 32.20
CA ARG A 390 39.53 48.06 33.37
C ARG A 390 39.94 49.23 34.25
N ARG A 391 41.24 49.39 34.58
CA ARG A 391 41.72 50.50 35.35
C ARG A 391 41.51 51.85 34.66
N LEU A 392 41.75 51.88 33.36
CA LEU A 392 41.52 53.09 32.57
C LEU A 392 40.02 53.47 32.48
N SER A 393 39.14 52.47 32.44
CA SER A 393 37.68 52.74 32.51
C SER A 393 37.28 53.31 33.86
N GLN A 394 37.82 52.73 34.93
CA GLN A 394 37.60 53.25 36.29
C GLN A 394 38.13 54.67 36.46
N TRP A 395 39.37 54.92 36.06
CA TRP A 395 39.97 56.27 36.06
C TRP A 395 39.10 57.28 35.29
N ARG A 396 38.59 56.89 34.14
CA ARG A 396 37.70 57.77 33.34
C ARG A 396 36.38 58.07 34.08
N GLU A 397 35.79 57.07 34.73
CA GLU A 397 34.58 57.23 35.51
C GLU A 397 34.81 58.15 36.72
N ASP A 398 35.87 57.89 37.47
CA ASP A 398 36.26 58.70 38.62
C ASP A 398 36.49 60.18 38.23
N MET A 399 37.23 60.41 37.13
CA MET A 399 37.49 61.75 36.60
C MET A 399 36.20 62.50 36.14
N LEU A 400 35.21 61.78 35.62
CA LEU A 400 33.96 62.37 35.14
C LEU A 400 32.93 62.57 36.26
N HIS A 401 33.03 61.78 37.37
CA HIS A 401 32.09 61.86 38.50
C HIS A 401 32.68 62.64 39.70
N ALA A 402 33.94 62.96 39.71
CA ALA A 402 34.53 63.88 40.70
C ALA A 402 34.02 65.31 40.48
N ARG A 403 32.76 65.57 40.96
CA ARG A 403 32.15 66.88 41.01
C ARG A 403 32.11 67.40 42.41
#